data_9e8cb0bb23c3d8afb0310549f46ffe3b
#
_entry.id   9e8cb0bb23c3d8afb0310549f46ffe3b
#
_cell.length_a   1.000
_cell.length_b   1.000
_cell.length_c   1.000
_cell.angle_alpha   90.00
_cell.angle_beta   90.00
_cell.angle_gamma   90.00
#
_symmetry.space_group_name_H-M   'P 1'
#
loop_
_entity.id
_entity.type
_entity.pdbx_description
1 polymer ?
#
loop_
_entity_poly.entity_id
_entity_poly.type
_entity_poly.pdbx_seq_one_letter_code
_entity_poly.pdbx_strand_id
1 'polypeptide(L)'
;MKKFFIVLSVLLSSVLLHAAEPQEIRVALIGSSACQSYGNKDPRLIYGWGEVLGEYFNPRVKILNFAISGYSSKSFIEKGKWEKTLASKPHYVFITIGANDPKKDPKRHTDPETTYRANILRFIRETRAAGAVPILVTLNQSLRWDKKNQRPDFFNGKVFRADRAPYSEVMRSLAKTEKVPCIDLANAQQAAMEKMGLEKAVKYYRVYDLKTMKLDCFHTNLAGAHLLAGLIADGLKKTDCPLKNELKKPKGQGNQP
;
A
#
# COMPACT_ATOMS: atom_id res chain seq x y z
N MET A 1 35.62 -8.17 -77.30
CA MET A 1 34.40 -8.16 -76.47
C MET A 1 34.76 -8.55 -75.03
N LYS A 2 34.94 -7.58 -74.14
CA LYS A 2 35.24 -7.82 -72.71
C LYS A 2 33.99 -7.80 -71.93
N LYS A 3 33.59 -8.91 -71.25
CA LYS A 3 32.45 -9.02 -70.39
C LYS A 3 32.84 -8.51 -69.00
N PHE A 4 32.18 -7.42 -68.54
CA PHE A 4 32.30 -6.92 -67.19
C PHE A 4 31.28 -7.70 -66.26
N PHE A 5 31.83 -8.40 -65.29
CA PHE A 5 31.02 -8.97 -64.19
C PHE A 5 30.90 -7.94 -63.07
N ILE A 6 29.68 -7.44 -62.80
CA ILE A 6 29.39 -6.62 -61.64
C ILE A 6 29.03 -7.58 -60.51
N VAL A 7 29.88 -7.62 -59.49
CA VAL A 7 29.59 -8.33 -58.23
C VAL A 7 28.83 -7.37 -57.31
N LEU A 8 27.54 -7.64 -57.12
CA LEU A 8 26.70 -6.89 -56.22
C LEU A 8 26.85 -7.46 -54.79
N SER A 9 27.66 -6.79 -53.95
CA SER A 9 27.81 -7.12 -52.53
C SER A 9 26.59 -6.65 -51.75
N VAL A 10 25.71 -7.58 -51.35
CA VAL A 10 24.60 -7.31 -50.42
C VAL A 10 25.18 -7.29 -49.01
N LEU A 11 25.35 -6.10 -48.44
CA LEU A 11 25.63 -5.91 -47.03
C LEU A 11 24.37 -6.20 -46.22
N LEU A 12 24.30 -7.38 -45.63
CA LEU A 12 23.26 -7.72 -44.63
C LEU A 12 23.60 -6.99 -43.31
N SER A 13 23.02 -5.82 -43.09
CA SER A 13 23.08 -5.15 -41.80
C SER A 13 22.17 -5.89 -40.81
N SER A 14 22.74 -6.73 -39.96
CA SER A 14 22.08 -7.33 -38.82
C SER A 14 21.74 -6.24 -37.78
N VAL A 15 20.54 -5.72 -37.86
CA VAL A 15 19.97 -4.88 -36.77
C VAL A 15 19.77 -5.81 -35.57
N LEU A 16 20.72 -5.79 -34.64
CA LEU A 16 20.53 -6.37 -33.31
C LEU A 16 19.39 -5.58 -32.63
N LEU A 17 18.18 -6.13 -32.65
CA LEU A 17 17.10 -5.67 -31.81
C LEU A 17 17.54 -5.93 -30.36
N HIS A 18 18.17 -4.94 -29.73
CA HIS A 18 18.31 -4.93 -28.29
C HIS A 18 16.86 -4.86 -27.74
N ALA A 19 16.39 -5.96 -27.16
CA ALA A 19 15.17 -5.91 -26.35
C ALA A 19 15.40 -4.86 -25.28
N ALA A 20 14.72 -3.72 -25.40
CA ALA A 20 14.80 -2.66 -24.39
C ALA A 20 14.49 -3.29 -23.03
N GLU A 21 15.40 -3.13 -22.07
CA GLU A 21 15.15 -3.54 -20.69
C GLU A 21 13.77 -3.03 -20.26
N PRO A 22 12.94 -3.87 -19.63
CA PRO A 22 11.59 -3.47 -19.26
C PRO A 22 11.65 -2.21 -18.37
N GLN A 23 11.05 -1.13 -18.84
CA GLN A 23 11.08 0.17 -18.18
C GLN A 23 10.63 0.03 -16.72
N GLU A 24 11.43 0.55 -15.78
CA GLU A 24 11.12 0.55 -14.35
C GLU A 24 9.82 1.32 -14.05
N ILE A 25 8.95 0.71 -13.26
CA ILE A 25 7.70 1.31 -12.79
C ILE A 25 7.88 1.72 -11.33
N ARG A 26 7.93 3.02 -11.05
CA ARG A 26 8.02 3.56 -9.70
C ARG A 26 6.65 3.76 -9.10
N VAL A 27 6.43 3.12 -7.95
CA VAL A 27 5.19 3.20 -7.18
C VAL A 27 5.51 3.83 -5.83
N ALA A 28 5.13 5.08 -5.62
CA ALA A 28 5.27 5.72 -4.32
C ALA A 28 4.14 5.26 -3.39
N LEU A 29 4.47 5.13 -2.11
CA LEU A 29 3.51 4.80 -1.04
C LEU A 29 3.59 5.87 0.04
N ILE A 30 2.50 6.59 0.29
CA ILE A 30 2.38 7.49 1.43
C ILE A 30 1.42 6.94 2.47
N GLY A 31 1.79 7.05 3.74
CA GLY A 31 1.01 6.51 4.85
C GLY A 31 1.70 6.69 6.19
N SER A 32 1.30 5.87 7.14
CA SER A 32 1.81 5.93 8.51
C SER A 32 2.44 4.60 8.96
N SER A 33 2.49 4.36 10.28
CA SER A 33 3.10 3.17 10.86
C SER A 33 2.60 1.83 10.31
N ALA A 34 1.37 1.74 9.83
CA ALA A 34 0.81 0.50 9.31
C ALA A 34 1.48 0.03 8.01
N CYS A 35 2.12 0.93 7.27
CA CYS A 35 2.74 0.63 5.98
C CYS A 35 4.22 1.06 5.89
N GLN A 36 4.81 1.65 6.94
CA GLN A 36 6.21 2.01 6.99
C GLN A 36 7.12 0.77 6.92
N SER A 37 8.30 0.89 6.32
CA SER A 37 9.35 -0.12 6.40
C SER A 37 10.14 0.05 7.70
N TYR A 38 10.30 -1.05 8.45
CA TYR A 38 10.98 -1.06 9.75
C TYR A 38 12.33 -1.80 9.71
N GLY A 39 12.52 -2.72 8.74
CA GLY A 39 13.75 -3.49 8.61
C GLY A 39 14.02 -4.44 9.77
N ASN A 40 12.98 -4.88 10.50
CA ASN A 40 13.15 -5.82 11.58
C ASN A 40 13.56 -7.21 11.06
N LYS A 41 14.36 -7.95 11.87
CA LYS A 41 14.76 -9.32 11.57
C LYS A 41 13.84 -10.35 12.22
N ASP A 42 13.30 -10.05 13.42
CA ASP A 42 12.37 -10.94 14.10
C ASP A 42 10.96 -10.75 13.52
N PRO A 43 10.36 -11.81 12.92
CA PRO A 43 9.05 -11.73 12.27
C PRO A 43 7.90 -11.43 13.22
N ARG A 44 8.10 -11.52 14.54
CA ARG A 44 7.09 -11.20 15.56
C ARG A 44 6.99 -9.71 15.87
N LEU A 45 8.02 -8.92 15.51
CA LEU A 45 8.06 -7.48 15.71
C LEU A 45 7.19 -6.76 14.68
N ILE A 46 7.24 -5.43 14.71
CA ILE A 46 6.45 -4.60 13.79
C ILE A 46 6.94 -4.72 12.35
N TYR A 47 6.00 -4.97 11.44
CA TYR A 47 6.17 -4.87 9.99
C TYR A 47 5.01 -4.09 9.40
N GLY A 48 5.30 -3.12 8.53
CA GLY A 48 4.28 -2.46 7.75
C GLY A 48 4.05 -3.19 6.43
N TRP A 49 2.82 -3.22 5.94
CA TRP A 49 2.51 -3.92 4.70
C TRP A 49 3.24 -3.33 3.47
N GLY A 50 3.63 -2.05 3.51
CA GLY A 50 4.42 -1.43 2.44
C GLY A 50 5.84 -1.99 2.32
N GLU A 51 6.37 -2.60 3.37
CA GLU A 51 7.69 -3.23 3.39
C GLU A 51 7.72 -4.51 2.52
N VAL A 52 6.62 -5.26 2.50
CA VAL A 52 6.48 -6.51 1.76
C VAL A 52 5.68 -6.39 0.46
N LEU A 53 5.07 -5.22 0.20
CA LEU A 53 4.19 -5.02 -0.95
C LEU A 53 4.88 -5.31 -2.30
N GLY A 54 6.18 -4.99 -2.42
CA GLY A 54 6.95 -5.24 -3.64
C GLY A 54 7.03 -6.72 -4.05
N GLU A 55 6.87 -7.63 -3.10
CA GLU A 55 6.89 -9.07 -3.36
C GLU A 55 5.71 -9.56 -4.19
N TYR A 56 4.62 -8.78 -4.23
CA TYR A 56 3.40 -9.09 -4.99
C TYR A 56 3.45 -8.60 -6.45
N PHE A 57 4.50 -7.86 -6.82
CA PHE A 57 4.65 -7.30 -8.16
C PHE A 57 5.81 -7.91 -8.94
N ASN A 58 5.77 -7.76 -10.26
CA ASN A 58 6.88 -8.08 -11.13
C ASN A 58 8.15 -7.28 -10.74
N PRO A 59 9.37 -7.80 -10.98
CA PRO A 59 10.62 -7.17 -10.53
C PRO A 59 10.84 -5.75 -11.04
N ARG A 60 10.24 -5.36 -12.17
CA ARG A 60 10.32 -4.00 -12.71
C ARG A 60 9.55 -2.96 -11.90
N VAL A 61 8.65 -3.39 -11.00
CA VAL A 61 7.93 -2.48 -10.10
C VAL A 61 8.77 -2.22 -8.85
N LYS A 62 9.11 -0.96 -8.63
CA LYS A 62 9.84 -0.50 -7.44
C LYS A 62 8.91 0.24 -6.50
N ILE A 63 8.75 -0.27 -5.29
CA ILE A 63 7.98 0.40 -4.24
C ILE A 63 8.89 1.41 -3.53
N LEU A 64 8.56 2.68 -3.67
CA LEU A 64 9.21 3.80 -2.97
C LEU A 64 8.36 4.14 -1.74
N ASN A 65 8.74 3.56 -0.59
CA ASN A 65 7.95 3.68 0.62
C ASN A 65 8.30 4.96 1.40
N PHE A 66 7.45 5.98 1.30
CA PHE A 66 7.54 7.26 2.02
C PHE A 66 6.69 7.30 3.29
N ALA A 67 6.09 6.17 3.70
CA ALA A 67 5.28 6.12 4.92
C ALA A 67 6.12 6.39 6.18
N ILE A 68 5.56 7.19 7.10
CA ILE A 68 6.27 7.59 8.33
C ILE A 68 5.35 7.39 9.53
N SER A 69 5.82 6.64 10.52
CA SER A 69 5.10 6.41 11.77
C SER A 69 4.70 7.71 12.46
N GLY A 70 3.45 7.76 12.94
CA GLY A 70 2.94 8.92 13.67
C GLY A 70 2.45 10.08 12.80
N TYR A 71 2.72 10.09 11.49
CA TYR A 71 2.27 11.17 10.62
C TYR A 71 0.78 11.07 10.28
N SER A 72 0.12 12.22 10.25
CA SER A 72 -1.22 12.45 9.69
C SER A 72 -1.11 13.08 8.30
N SER A 73 -2.24 13.23 7.60
CA SER A 73 -2.28 13.93 6.31
C SER A 73 -1.74 15.36 6.43
N LYS A 74 -2.13 16.09 7.49
CA LYS A 74 -1.65 17.42 7.81
C LYS A 74 -0.14 17.46 8.01
N SER A 75 0.40 16.68 8.95
CA SER A 75 1.82 16.71 9.26
C SER A 75 2.70 16.20 8.11
N PHE A 76 2.17 15.34 7.24
CA PHE A 76 2.88 14.87 6.04
C PHE A 76 3.12 16.01 5.05
N ILE A 77 2.12 16.87 4.85
CA ILE A 77 2.21 18.08 4.04
C ILE A 77 3.15 19.11 4.71
N GLU A 78 2.84 19.50 5.96
CA GLU A 78 3.57 20.56 6.66
C GLU A 78 5.07 20.27 6.86
N LYS A 79 5.46 19.00 6.86
CA LYS A 79 6.87 18.57 7.01
C LYS A 79 7.57 18.35 5.66
N GLY A 80 7.01 18.78 4.54
CA GLY A 80 7.62 18.66 3.21
C GLY A 80 7.82 17.21 2.74
N LYS A 81 7.05 16.25 3.29
CA LYS A 81 7.19 14.84 2.91
C LYS A 81 6.46 14.53 1.61
N TRP A 82 5.39 15.28 1.36
CA TRP A 82 4.65 15.17 0.12
C TRP A 82 5.46 15.63 -1.09
N GLU A 83 6.11 16.77 -0.99
CA GLU A 83 6.98 17.30 -2.04
C GLU A 83 8.13 16.33 -2.37
N LYS A 84 8.73 15.70 -1.34
CA LYS A 84 9.74 14.63 -1.55
C LYS A 84 9.17 13.41 -2.28
N THR A 85 7.92 13.06 -2.00
CA THR A 85 7.24 11.96 -2.68
C THR A 85 7.11 12.26 -4.16
N LEU A 86 6.61 13.44 -4.54
CA LEU A 86 6.48 13.85 -5.95
C LEU A 86 7.83 13.99 -6.66
N ALA A 87 8.85 14.50 -5.96
CA ALA A 87 10.21 14.63 -6.51
C ALA A 87 10.83 13.29 -6.91
N SER A 88 10.34 12.16 -6.42
CA SER A 88 10.76 10.81 -6.85
C SER A 88 10.23 10.42 -8.24
N LYS A 89 9.43 11.28 -8.88
CA LYS A 89 8.80 11.06 -10.19
C LYS A 89 8.10 9.69 -10.27
N PRO A 90 7.15 9.39 -9.39
CA PRO A 90 6.42 8.13 -9.40
C PRO A 90 5.53 8.02 -10.65
N HIS A 91 5.23 6.80 -11.09
CA HIS A 91 4.19 6.52 -12.08
C HIS A 91 2.83 6.28 -11.40
N TYR A 92 2.85 5.77 -10.15
CA TYR A 92 1.68 5.53 -9.33
C TYR A 92 1.94 5.99 -7.90
N VAL A 93 0.89 6.44 -7.20
CA VAL A 93 0.97 6.80 -5.78
C VAL A 93 -0.13 6.10 -5.01
N PHE A 94 0.23 5.16 -4.13
CA PHE A 94 -0.69 4.64 -3.12
C PHE A 94 -0.85 5.64 -1.99
N ILE A 95 -2.07 6.10 -1.76
CA ILE A 95 -2.43 7.08 -0.74
C ILE A 95 -3.23 6.37 0.36
N THR A 96 -2.62 6.15 1.52
CA THR A 96 -3.24 5.47 2.68
C THR A 96 -2.99 6.22 4.00
N ILE A 97 -2.73 7.51 3.90
CA ILE A 97 -2.51 8.36 5.08
C ILE A 97 -3.86 8.76 5.70
N GLY A 98 -3.94 8.81 7.04
CA GLY A 98 -5.18 9.16 7.75
C GLY A 98 -5.30 8.49 9.13
N ALA A 99 -4.48 7.48 9.43
CA ALA A 99 -4.57 6.72 10.67
C ALA A 99 -4.26 7.55 11.94
N ASN A 100 -3.59 8.68 11.82
CA ASN A 100 -3.25 9.58 12.93
C ASN A 100 -4.06 10.89 12.91
N ASP A 101 -4.88 11.10 11.93
CA ASP A 101 -5.71 12.28 11.75
C ASP A 101 -6.81 12.42 12.84
N PRO A 102 -7.40 11.32 13.38
CA PRO A 102 -8.34 11.37 14.50
C PRO A 102 -7.73 11.83 15.83
N LYS A 103 -6.41 11.86 15.96
CA LYS A 103 -5.74 12.20 17.23
C LYS A 103 -5.99 13.66 17.59
N LYS A 104 -6.32 13.92 18.87
CA LYS A 104 -6.59 15.28 19.36
C LYS A 104 -5.38 16.21 19.43
N ASP A 105 -4.20 15.74 19.00
CA ASP A 105 -2.98 16.54 18.91
C ASP A 105 -3.09 17.56 17.76
N PRO A 106 -3.01 18.89 18.00
CA PRO A 106 -3.18 19.91 16.96
C PRO A 106 -2.20 19.80 15.80
N LYS A 107 -1.03 19.19 16.00
CA LYS A 107 -0.03 18.96 14.93
C LYS A 107 -0.44 17.85 13.98
N ARG A 108 -1.44 17.04 14.33
CA ARG A 108 -1.88 15.88 13.55
C ARG A 108 -3.36 15.90 13.23
N HIS A 109 -4.16 16.48 14.11
CA HIS A 109 -5.62 16.46 13.99
C HIS A 109 -6.10 17.12 12.71
N THR A 110 -7.02 16.44 12.04
CA THR A 110 -7.81 16.97 10.93
C THR A 110 -9.27 16.57 11.13
N ASP A 111 -10.18 17.44 10.73
CA ASP A 111 -11.57 17.07 10.61
C ASP A 111 -11.80 16.28 9.32
N PRO A 112 -12.54 15.15 9.34
CA PRO A 112 -12.67 14.28 8.18
C PRO A 112 -13.32 14.96 6.97
N GLU A 113 -14.38 15.77 7.19
CA GLU A 113 -15.16 16.34 6.08
C GLU A 113 -14.58 17.64 5.51
N THR A 114 -13.72 18.30 6.25
CA THR A 114 -13.10 19.55 5.82
C THR A 114 -11.61 19.38 5.53
N THR A 115 -10.76 19.45 6.54
CA THR A 115 -9.30 19.50 6.37
C THR A 115 -8.71 18.20 5.84
N TYR A 116 -9.19 17.03 6.30
CA TYR A 116 -8.73 15.76 5.75
C TYR A 116 -9.15 15.57 4.30
N ARG A 117 -10.42 15.83 3.99
CA ARG A 117 -10.96 15.80 2.62
C ARG A 117 -10.12 16.69 1.69
N ALA A 118 -9.81 17.92 2.12
CA ALA A 118 -8.98 18.83 1.34
C ALA A 118 -7.55 18.28 1.11
N ASN A 119 -6.95 17.67 2.15
CA ASN A 119 -5.61 17.07 2.04
C ASN A 119 -5.59 15.89 1.06
N ILE A 120 -6.58 14.97 1.14
CA ILE A 120 -6.65 13.84 0.20
C ILE A 120 -6.90 14.32 -1.23
N LEU A 121 -7.77 15.31 -1.41
CA LEU A 121 -8.02 15.92 -2.71
C LEU A 121 -6.75 16.59 -3.28
N ARG A 122 -5.97 17.26 -2.44
CA ARG A 122 -4.66 17.81 -2.80
C ARG A 122 -3.73 16.70 -3.29
N PHE A 123 -3.58 15.60 -2.55
CA PHE A 123 -2.75 14.46 -2.97
C PHE A 123 -3.18 13.89 -4.32
N ILE A 124 -4.49 13.75 -4.55
CA ILE A 124 -5.02 13.27 -5.84
C ILE A 124 -4.64 14.22 -6.98
N ARG A 125 -4.91 15.52 -6.82
CA ARG A 125 -4.71 16.53 -7.87
C ARG A 125 -3.24 16.72 -8.20
N GLU A 126 -2.39 16.83 -7.18
CA GLU A 126 -0.96 17.03 -7.39
C GLU A 126 -0.27 15.76 -7.93
N THR A 127 -0.76 14.55 -7.58
CA THR A 127 -0.32 13.31 -8.21
C THR A 127 -0.60 13.34 -9.72
N ARG A 128 -1.81 13.73 -10.13
CA ARG A 128 -2.19 13.85 -11.54
C ARG A 128 -1.38 14.93 -12.26
N ALA A 129 -1.18 16.08 -11.63
CA ALA A 129 -0.37 17.17 -12.18
C ALA A 129 1.09 16.75 -12.41
N ALA A 130 1.61 15.82 -11.60
CA ALA A 130 2.92 15.21 -11.78
C ALA A 130 2.95 14.08 -12.84
N GLY A 131 1.85 13.83 -13.56
CA GLY A 131 1.74 12.76 -14.57
C GLY A 131 1.60 11.35 -13.98
N ALA A 132 1.33 11.22 -12.68
CA ALA A 132 1.17 9.95 -12.00
C ALA A 132 -0.31 9.58 -11.76
N VAL A 133 -0.56 8.31 -11.51
CA VAL A 133 -1.90 7.78 -11.20
C VAL A 133 -2.06 7.66 -9.69
N PRO A 134 -3.00 8.40 -9.05
CA PRO A 134 -3.32 8.22 -7.64
C PRO A 134 -4.17 6.96 -7.44
N ILE A 135 -3.89 6.22 -6.35
CA ILE A 135 -4.65 5.04 -5.92
C ILE A 135 -4.96 5.21 -4.44
N LEU A 136 -6.23 5.31 -4.08
CA LEU A 136 -6.62 5.40 -2.67
C LEU A 136 -6.66 3.99 -2.05
N VAL A 137 -6.18 3.89 -0.81
CA VAL A 137 -6.29 2.67 0.00
C VAL A 137 -6.87 3.05 1.34
N THR A 138 -8.06 2.55 1.68
CA THR A 138 -8.71 2.86 2.96
C THR A 138 -7.89 2.36 4.15
N LEU A 139 -8.14 2.96 5.31
CA LEU A 139 -7.30 2.75 6.48
C LEU A 139 -7.46 1.34 7.07
N ASN A 140 -6.35 0.72 7.42
CA ASN A 140 -6.36 -0.59 8.06
C ASN A 140 -7.11 -0.59 9.39
N GLN A 141 -7.73 -1.72 9.71
CA GLN A 141 -8.42 -2.01 10.96
C GLN A 141 -7.46 -2.54 12.04
N SER A 142 -7.97 -2.67 13.25
CA SER A 142 -7.21 -3.23 14.36
C SER A 142 -8.12 -3.97 15.35
N LEU A 143 -7.51 -4.74 16.24
CA LEU A 143 -8.16 -5.25 17.44
C LEU A 143 -8.24 -4.16 18.51
N ARG A 144 -9.01 -4.40 19.57
CA ARG A 144 -8.97 -3.62 20.82
C ARG A 144 -8.26 -4.42 21.91
N TRP A 145 -7.76 -3.74 22.91
CA TRP A 145 -7.33 -4.39 24.15
C TRP A 145 -8.50 -4.40 25.14
N ASP A 146 -8.98 -5.58 25.48
CA ASP A 146 -9.98 -5.76 26.53
C ASP A 146 -9.31 -5.65 27.91
N LYS A 147 -9.50 -4.51 28.57
CA LYS A 147 -8.90 -4.23 29.88
C LYS A 147 -9.44 -5.15 30.98
N LYS A 148 -10.70 -5.59 30.88
CA LYS A 148 -11.35 -6.45 31.87
C LYS A 148 -10.74 -7.87 31.85
N ASN A 149 -10.59 -8.41 30.65
CA ASN A 149 -10.09 -9.77 30.46
C ASN A 149 -8.58 -9.84 30.15
N GLN A 150 -7.87 -8.68 30.11
CA GLN A 150 -6.44 -8.55 29.85
C GLN A 150 -5.99 -9.27 28.56
N ARG A 151 -6.77 -9.16 27.51
CA ARG A 151 -6.49 -9.84 26.22
C ARG A 151 -6.92 -8.99 25.01
N PRO A 152 -6.39 -9.29 23.82
CA PRO A 152 -6.97 -8.76 22.58
C PRO A 152 -8.40 -9.23 22.36
N ASP A 153 -9.21 -8.40 21.72
CA ASP A 153 -10.60 -8.71 21.40
C ASP A 153 -11.07 -7.95 20.15
N PHE A 154 -12.20 -8.36 19.61
CA PHE A 154 -12.93 -7.60 18.59
C PHE A 154 -13.77 -6.48 19.21
N PHE A 155 -14.00 -5.41 18.44
CA PHE A 155 -14.93 -4.34 18.83
C PHE A 155 -16.38 -4.85 18.69
N ASN A 156 -17.05 -5.21 19.80
CA ASN A 156 -18.41 -5.75 19.78
C ASN A 156 -18.59 -6.88 18.74
N GLY A 157 -17.65 -7.83 18.71
CA GLY A 157 -17.66 -8.94 17.77
C GLY A 157 -17.16 -8.61 16.34
N LYS A 158 -16.76 -7.36 16.08
CA LYS A 158 -16.28 -6.91 14.77
C LYS A 158 -14.87 -6.36 14.81
N VAL A 159 -14.12 -6.53 13.74
CA VAL A 159 -12.83 -5.88 13.51
C VAL A 159 -13.09 -4.48 12.95
N PHE A 160 -13.29 -3.49 13.82
CA PHE A 160 -13.71 -2.16 13.38
C PHE A 160 -13.12 -1.04 14.25
N ARG A 161 -12.66 0.03 13.61
CA ARG A 161 -12.13 1.23 14.23
C ARG A 161 -13.06 2.42 13.96
N ALA A 162 -13.97 2.69 14.91
CA ALA A 162 -14.95 3.77 14.77
C ALA A 162 -14.29 5.15 14.55
N ASP A 163 -13.17 5.42 15.21
CA ASP A 163 -12.42 6.69 15.07
C ASP A 163 -11.82 6.91 13.68
N ARG A 164 -11.66 5.86 12.87
CA ARG A 164 -11.11 5.92 11.51
C ARG A 164 -12.14 5.76 10.41
N ALA A 165 -13.33 5.29 10.76
CA ALA A 165 -14.39 5.05 9.79
C ALA A 165 -14.72 6.30 8.97
N PRO A 166 -14.89 7.52 9.54
CA PRO A 166 -15.16 8.72 8.77
C PRO A 166 -14.06 9.04 7.73
N TYR A 167 -12.80 8.84 8.09
CA TYR A 167 -11.67 9.09 7.19
C TYR A 167 -11.65 8.11 6.01
N SER A 168 -11.92 6.82 6.26
CA SER A 168 -12.06 5.84 5.18
C SER A 168 -13.27 6.14 4.28
N GLU A 169 -14.36 6.66 4.85
CA GLU A 169 -15.54 7.04 4.06
C GLU A 169 -15.25 8.24 3.14
N VAL A 170 -14.52 9.24 3.63
CA VAL A 170 -14.04 10.34 2.79
C VAL A 170 -13.20 9.82 1.62
N MET A 171 -12.32 8.84 1.85
CA MET A 171 -11.52 8.24 0.76
C MET A 171 -12.43 7.54 -0.26
N ARG A 172 -13.43 6.76 0.16
CA ARG A 172 -14.41 6.12 -0.74
C ARG A 172 -15.20 7.15 -1.53
N SER A 173 -15.68 8.21 -0.86
CA SER A 173 -16.42 9.31 -1.48
C SER A 173 -15.58 10.01 -2.54
N LEU A 174 -14.34 10.39 -2.22
CA LEU A 174 -13.41 11.02 -3.16
C LEU A 174 -13.03 10.10 -4.32
N ALA A 175 -12.88 8.80 -4.07
CA ALA A 175 -12.63 7.85 -5.14
C ALA A 175 -13.72 7.87 -6.21
N LYS A 176 -14.99 7.96 -5.79
CA LYS A 176 -16.14 8.04 -6.70
C LYS A 176 -16.18 9.39 -7.44
N THR A 177 -16.10 10.50 -6.71
CA THR A 177 -16.24 11.85 -7.29
C THR A 177 -15.07 12.22 -8.20
N GLU A 178 -13.86 11.84 -7.81
CA GLU A 178 -12.64 12.11 -8.57
C GLU A 178 -12.30 10.99 -9.59
N LYS A 179 -13.10 9.91 -9.65
CA LYS A 179 -12.84 8.75 -10.52
C LYS A 179 -11.42 8.21 -10.35
N VAL A 180 -11.05 7.90 -9.10
CA VAL A 180 -9.73 7.38 -8.70
C VAL A 180 -9.88 5.92 -8.28
N PRO A 181 -8.99 5.02 -8.70
CA PRO A 181 -8.95 3.65 -8.17
C PRO A 181 -8.92 3.65 -6.64
N CYS A 182 -9.77 2.81 -6.03
CA CYS A 182 -9.85 2.69 -4.57
C CYS A 182 -9.78 1.22 -4.16
N ILE A 183 -8.85 0.91 -3.28
CA ILE A 183 -8.71 -0.38 -2.63
C ILE A 183 -9.32 -0.27 -1.24
N ASP A 184 -10.45 -0.93 -1.02
CA ASP A 184 -11.13 -0.91 0.29
C ASP A 184 -10.50 -1.91 1.26
N LEU A 185 -9.28 -1.58 1.72
CA LEU A 185 -8.54 -2.39 2.67
C LEU A 185 -9.29 -2.53 4.01
N ALA A 186 -9.98 -1.49 4.46
CA ALA A 186 -10.72 -1.51 5.72
C ALA A 186 -11.74 -2.67 5.76
N ASN A 187 -12.60 -2.74 4.75
CA ASN A 187 -13.63 -3.78 4.67
C ASN A 187 -13.02 -5.16 4.33
N ALA A 188 -12.01 -5.21 3.46
CA ALA A 188 -11.34 -6.46 3.12
C ALA A 188 -10.65 -7.10 4.34
N GLN A 189 -9.94 -6.30 5.15
CA GLN A 189 -9.29 -6.77 6.38
C GLN A 189 -10.33 -7.18 7.43
N GLN A 190 -11.39 -6.40 7.62
CA GLN A 190 -12.46 -6.73 8.54
C GLN A 190 -13.05 -8.10 8.19
N ALA A 191 -13.47 -8.31 6.95
CA ALA A 191 -14.06 -9.55 6.50
C ALA A 191 -13.11 -10.75 6.64
N ALA A 192 -11.83 -10.58 6.30
CA ALA A 192 -10.83 -11.63 6.42
C ALA A 192 -10.60 -12.05 7.90
N MET A 193 -10.47 -11.09 8.80
CA MET A 193 -10.22 -11.36 10.22
C MET A 193 -11.44 -11.91 10.95
N GLU A 194 -12.64 -11.40 10.65
CA GLU A 194 -13.89 -11.91 11.22
C GLU A 194 -14.13 -13.37 10.77
N LYS A 195 -13.87 -13.67 9.48
CA LYS A 195 -13.98 -15.02 8.94
C LYS A 195 -13.01 -16.01 9.62
N MET A 196 -11.78 -15.59 9.92
CA MET A 196 -10.80 -16.47 10.57
C MET A 196 -10.99 -16.61 12.08
N GLY A 197 -11.73 -15.70 12.71
CA GLY A 197 -11.99 -15.64 14.14
C GLY A 197 -10.84 -15.04 14.96
N LEU A 198 -11.15 -14.63 16.19
CA LEU A 198 -10.23 -13.88 17.06
C LEU A 198 -8.92 -14.63 17.33
N GLU A 199 -8.98 -15.91 17.66
CA GLU A 199 -7.82 -16.72 17.99
C GLU A 199 -6.76 -16.73 16.88
N LYS A 200 -7.20 -16.84 15.62
CA LYS A 200 -6.30 -16.79 14.46
C LYS A 200 -5.89 -15.34 14.14
N ALA A 201 -6.84 -14.39 14.21
CA ALA A 201 -6.59 -12.99 13.89
C ALA A 201 -5.49 -12.37 14.78
N VAL A 202 -5.43 -12.74 16.07
CA VAL A 202 -4.40 -12.26 17.01
C VAL A 202 -2.98 -12.57 16.52
N LYS A 203 -2.77 -13.71 15.83
CA LYS A 203 -1.45 -14.13 15.33
C LYS A 203 -0.86 -13.22 14.26
N TYR A 204 -1.64 -12.31 13.68
CA TYR A 204 -1.20 -11.33 12.67
C TYR A 204 -0.74 -10.00 13.25
N TYR A 205 -0.84 -9.85 14.58
CA TYR A 205 -0.39 -8.62 15.26
C TYR A 205 0.97 -8.81 15.91
N ARG A 206 1.72 -7.70 16.02
CA ARG A 206 3.08 -7.76 16.55
C ARG A 206 3.11 -8.05 18.04
N VAL A 207 4.19 -8.68 18.49
CA VAL A 207 4.58 -8.68 19.89
C VAL A 207 5.28 -7.34 20.17
N TYR A 208 4.76 -6.60 21.15
CA TYR A 208 5.33 -5.32 21.57
C TYR A 208 6.61 -5.50 22.38
N ASP A 209 6.61 -6.52 23.25
CA ASP A 209 7.72 -6.88 24.11
C ASP A 209 7.91 -8.39 24.08
N LEU A 210 9.07 -8.83 23.58
CA LEU A 210 9.38 -10.24 23.40
C LEU A 210 9.58 -11.00 24.73
N LYS A 211 9.93 -10.29 25.84
CA LYS A 211 10.10 -10.92 27.15
C LYS A 211 8.75 -11.25 27.78
N THR A 212 7.81 -10.32 27.73
CA THR A 212 6.47 -10.46 28.30
C THR A 212 5.44 -11.02 27.33
N MET A 213 5.81 -11.18 26.04
CA MET A 213 4.91 -11.56 24.93
C MET A 213 3.68 -10.65 24.81
N LYS A 214 3.81 -9.40 25.24
CA LYS A 214 2.74 -8.41 25.17
C LYS A 214 2.41 -8.08 23.72
N LEU A 215 1.14 -8.22 23.34
CA LEU A 215 0.65 -7.94 22.01
C LEU A 215 0.28 -6.46 21.83
N ASP A 216 0.56 -5.96 20.63
CA ASP A 216 0.03 -4.69 20.13
C ASP A 216 -1.21 -4.99 19.28
N CYS A 217 -2.36 -4.52 19.71
CA CYS A 217 -3.61 -4.75 18.99
C CYS A 217 -3.74 -3.95 17.68
N PHE A 218 -2.74 -3.12 17.34
CA PHE A 218 -2.84 -2.19 16.23
C PHE A 218 -1.88 -2.49 15.08
N HIS A 219 -0.60 -2.69 15.39
CA HIS A 219 0.43 -2.90 14.38
C HIS A 219 0.59 -4.38 14.09
N THR A 220 0.82 -4.69 12.82
CA THR A 220 1.02 -6.06 12.36
C THR A 220 2.46 -6.53 12.55
N ASN A 221 2.62 -7.84 12.66
CA ASN A 221 3.88 -8.54 12.49
C ASN A 221 4.10 -8.89 11.01
N LEU A 222 5.13 -9.65 10.67
CA LEU A 222 5.44 -10.02 9.28
C LEU A 222 4.27 -10.74 8.59
N ALA A 223 3.66 -11.73 9.25
CA ALA A 223 2.50 -12.45 8.71
C ALA A 223 1.31 -11.51 8.45
N GLY A 224 1.07 -10.57 9.38
CA GLY A 224 0.04 -9.55 9.22
C GLY A 224 0.34 -8.55 8.11
N ALA A 225 1.60 -8.16 7.93
CA ALA A 225 2.02 -7.32 6.82
C ALA A 225 1.74 -8.02 5.47
N HIS A 226 2.06 -9.30 5.34
CA HIS A 226 1.73 -10.10 4.15
C HIS A 226 0.23 -10.26 3.94
N LEU A 227 -0.57 -10.48 5.00
CA LEU A 227 -2.02 -10.52 4.89
C LEU A 227 -2.55 -9.23 4.28
N LEU A 228 -2.14 -8.05 4.80
CA LEU A 228 -2.61 -6.76 4.31
C LEU A 228 -2.12 -6.49 2.88
N ALA A 229 -0.85 -6.77 2.56
CA ALA A 229 -0.32 -6.61 1.21
C ALA A 229 -1.04 -7.52 0.19
N GLY A 230 -1.39 -8.76 0.58
CA GLY A 230 -2.20 -9.66 -0.23
C GLY A 230 -3.61 -9.12 -0.50
N LEU A 231 -4.28 -8.60 0.53
CA LEU A 231 -5.59 -7.95 0.38
C LEU A 231 -5.54 -6.71 -0.53
N ILE A 232 -4.43 -5.95 -0.46
CA ILE A 232 -4.21 -4.79 -1.36
C ILE A 232 -4.01 -5.28 -2.81
N ALA A 233 -3.20 -6.30 -3.04
CA ALA A 233 -3.01 -6.88 -4.36
C ALA A 233 -4.32 -7.40 -4.94
N ASP A 234 -5.14 -8.10 -4.14
CA ASP A 234 -6.46 -8.59 -4.56
C ASP A 234 -7.46 -7.46 -4.79
N GLY A 235 -7.39 -6.41 -3.99
CA GLY A 235 -8.18 -5.19 -4.21
C GLY A 235 -7.79 -4.48 -5.51
N LEU A 236 -6.50 -4.38 -5.81
CA LEU A 236 -6.00 -3.76 -7.04
C LEU A 236 -6.48 -4.50 -8.29
N LYS A 237 -6.55 -5.84 -8.28
CA LYS A 237 -7.10 -6.65 -9.38
C LYS A 237 -8.53 -6.26 -9.76
N LYS A 238 -9.30 -5.77 -8.79
CA LYS A 238 -10.72 -5.38 -8.97
C LYS A 238 -10.90 -3.96 -9.49
N THR A 239 -9.82 -3.19 -9.65
CA THR A 239 -9.83 -1.83 -10.18
C THR A 239 -9.51 -1.81 -11.67
N ASP A 240 -9.77 -0.67 -12.33
CA ASP A 240 -9.35 -0.43 -13.72
C ASP A 240 -7.91 0.10 -13.82
N CYS A 241 -7.17 0.17 -12.70
CA CYS A 241 -5.80 0.66 -12.68
C CYS A 241 -4.86 -0.27 -13.47
N PRO A 242 -4.11 0.23 -14.46
CA PRO A 242 -3.18 -0.60 -15.25
C PRO A 242 -2.10 -1.30 -14.43
N LEU A 243 -1.76 -0.76 -13.25
CA LEU A 243 -0.80 -1.37 -12.33
C LEU A 243 -1.17 -2.82 -11.94
N LYS A 244 -2.46 -3.20 -12.03
CA LYS A 244 -2.89 -4.60 -11.80
C LYS A 244 -2.22 -5.62 -12.71
N ASN A 245 -1.81 -5.22 -13.91
CA ASN A 245 -1.16 -6.10 -14.88
C ASN A 245 0.29 -6.44 -14.48
N GLU A 246 0.84 -5.69 -13.51
CA GLU A 246 2.16 -5.91 -12.95
C GLU A 246 2.14 -6.83 -11.72
N LEU A 247 0.97 -7.26 -11.26
CA LEU A 247 0.90 -8.24 -10.18
C LEU A 247 1.44 -9.60 -10.65
N LYS A 248 2.24 -10.23 -9.80
CA LYS A 248 2.69 -11.61 -10.04
C LYS A 248 1.48 -12.52 -10.18
N LYS A 249 1.49 -13.41 -11.15
CA LYS A 249 0.53 -14.50 -11.19
C LYS A 249 0.70 -15.35 -9.91
N PRO A 250 -0.40 -15.85 -9.31
CA PRO A 250 -0.26 -16.83 -8.23
C PRO A 250 0.70 -17.92 -8.72
N LYS A 251 1.68 -18.29 -7.90
CA LYS A 251 2.47 -19.49 -8.18
C LYS A 251 1.43 -20.59 -8.32
N GLY A 252 1.26 -21.13 -9.52
CA GLY A 252 0.32 -22.22 -9.78
C GLY A 252 0.49 -23.27 -8.71
N GLN A 253 -0.60 -23.82 -8.22
CA GLN A 253 -0.57 -25.10 -7.57
C GLN A 253 0.06 -26.03 -8.62
N GLY A 254 1.38 -26.24 -8.51
CA GLY A 254 2.05 -27.22 -9.31
C GLY A 254 1.31 -28.52 -9.10
N ASN A 255 0.88 -29.17 -10.19
CA ASN A 255 0.40 -30.53 -10.15
C ASN A 255 1.34 -31.32 -9.23
N GLN A 256 0.87 -31.64 -8.05
CA GLN A 256 1.49 -32.71 -7.30
C GLN A 256 1.28 -34.00 -8.11
N PRO A 257 2.33 -34.75 -8.38
CA PRO A 257 2.24 -36.02 -9.06
C PRO A 257 1.43 -37.05 -8.27
#